data_1814bee5cb312418632383b2cf955006
#
_entry.id   1814bee5cb312418632383b2cf955006
#
_cell.length_a   1.000
_cell.length_b   1.000
_cell.length_c   1.000
_cell.angle_alpha   90.00
_cell.angle_beta   90.00
_cell.angle_gamma   90.00
#
_symmetry.space_group_name_H-M   'P 1'
#
loop_
_entity.id
_entity.type
_entity.pdbx_description
1 polymer ?
#
loop_
_entity_poly.entity_id
_entity_poly.type
_entity_poly.pdbx_seq_one_letter_code
_entity_poly.pdbx_strand_id
1 'polypeptide(L)'
;MSALHIFNPSHDEALAANSPHYYPSGIARKLAAEWGTLPAVWAAAGDAIWLPDEAALPADVPPLWRDKVRFVHRGDMNATFWQGIDRIEPWGWDRLVCQQLRKADAPDSLLPTEIELDVYRTLSSRRTTTAVLPLLRKALSDRGLPTVGGSYVAECMDDFELLADQCAVAEHATGKVVAKSLWSCSGRGVFVIDGPMSASTSGRVKRLLREQGGIEVEPHYCGVLNLALEFDAVHNGSVRYAGLSLFDTTETGGYTGNTLAPQAALERVLARQFDGLDILKEICSAVLSQHIAARYEGPLGVDMMLVKTAQGIMLHPCIEVNLRRTMGYVALDVARAEYDLPSVLRPLFG
;
A
#
# COMPACT_ATOMS: atom_id res chain seq x y z
N MET A 1 1.70 -23.37 14.66
CA MET A 1 1.16 -22.91 13.34
C MET A 1 2.25 -22.13 12.64
N SER A 2 2.66 -22.54 11.45
CA SER A 2 3.78 -21.92 10.70
C SER A 2 3.26 -21.25 9.42
N ALA A 3 3.75 -20.05 9.13
CA ALA A 3 3.41 -19.31 7.92
C ALA A 3 4.52 -19.38 6.87
N LEU A 4 4.13 -19.27 5.59
CA LEU A 4 5.03 -18.95 4.50
C LEU A 4 4.86 -17.48 4.12
N HIS A 5 5.90 -16.67 4.33
CA HIS A 5 5.92 -15.26 3.93
C HIS A 5 6.57 -15.06 2.57
N ILE A 6 6.03 -14.12 1.80
CA ILE A 6 6.52 -13.81 0.44
C ILE A 6 6.58 -12.30 0.26
N PHE A 7 7.74 -11.78 -0.09
CA PHE A 7 7.87 -10.39 -0.54
C PHE A 7 7.73 -10.34 -2.07
N ASN A 8 6.52 -10.02 -2.56
CA ASN A 8 6.21 -9.89 -3.99
C ASN A 8 5.97 -8.42 -4.38
N PRO A 9 7.04 -7.60 -4.57
CA PRO A 9 6.93 -6.16 -4.85
C PRO A 9 6.31 -5.83 -6.21
N SER A 10 6.07 -6.84 -7.06
CA SER A 10 5.31 -6.71 -8.31
C SER A 10 3.80 -6.74 -8.13
N HIS A 11 3.29 -6.83 -6.90
CA HIS A 11 1.87 -7.00 -6.60
C HIS A 11 0.96 -6.01 -7.34
N ASP A 12 1.22 -4.70 -7.21
CA ASP A 12 0.38 -3.68 -7.87
C ASP A 12 0.46 -3.75 -9.41
N GLU A 13 1.64 -4.11 -9.97
CA GLU A 13 1.80 -4.36 -11.41
C GLU A 13 0.98 -5.60 -11.85
N ALA A 14 0.99 -6.66 -11.04
CA ALA A 14 0.23 -7.89 -11.28
C ALA A 14 -1.29 -7.67 -11.19
N LEU A 15 -1.75 -6.85 -10.24
CA LEU A 15 -3.15 -6.42 -10.15
C LEU A 15 -3.59 -5.63 -11.39
N ALA A 16 -2.74 -4.70 -11.87
CA ALA A 16 -3.01 -3.95 -13.10
C ALA A 16 -3.12 -4.87 -14.31
N ALA A 17 -2.17 -5.79 -14.48
CA ALA A 17 -2.13 -6.76 -15.58
C ALA A 17 -3.24 -7.80 -15.51
N ASN A 18 -3.72 -8.14 -14.31
CA ASN A 18 -4.74 -9.15 -14.03
C ASN A 18 -4.50 -10.50 -14.72
N SER A 19 -3.26 -10.94 -14.78
CA SER A 19 -2.85 -12.15 -15.49
C SER A 19 -1.96 -13.05 -14.62
N PRO A 20 -2.25 -14.36 -14.54
CA PRO A 20 -1.39 -15.31 -13.84
C PRO A 20 -0.02 -15.50 -14.54
N HIS A 21 0.12 -15.02 -15.77
CA HIS A 21 1.33 -15.10 -16.58
C HIS A 21 2.03 -13.75 -16.75
N TYR A 22 1.66 -12.74 -15.91
CA TYR A 22 2.35 -11.48 -15.94
C TYR A 22 3.85 -11.65 -15.68
N TYR A 23 4.68 -10.95 -16.45
CA TYR A 23 6.11 -10.92 -16.23
C TYR A 23 6.52 -9.62 -15.56
N PRO A 24 6.99 -9.64 -14.30
CA PRO A 24 7.30 -8.45 -13.52
C PRO A 24 8.37 -7.57 -14.16
N SER A 25 8.28 -6.27 -13.94
CA SER A 25 9.30 -5.32 -14.37
C SER A 25 10.69 -5.67 -13.82
N GLY A 26 11.74 -5.25 -14.51
CA GLY A 26 13.12 -5.47 -14.06
C GLY A 26 13.38 -4.91 -12.66
N ILE A 27 12.74 -3.77 -12.33
CA ILE A 27 12.85 -3.16 -11.01
C ILE A 27 12.16 -4.02 -9.95
N ALA A 28 10.95 -4.50 -10.20
CA ALA A 28 10.24 -5.35 -9.24
C ALA A 28 11.00 -6.67 -8.99
N ARG A 29 11.58 -7.28 -10.04
CA ARG A 29 12.42 -8.49 -9.89
C ARG A 29 13.69 -8.22 -9.09
N LYS A 30 14.35 -7.08 -9.33
CA LYS A 30 15.52 -6.65 -8.57
C LYS A 30 15.16 -6.46 -7.10
N LEU A 31 14.06 -5.75 -6.80
CA LEU A 31 13.58 -5.57 -5.42
C LEU A 31 13.25 -6.90 -4.74
N ALA A 32 12.58 -7.83 -5.44
CA ALA A 32 12.28 -9.15 -4.90
C ALA A 32 13.55 -9.92 -4.52
N ALA A 33 14.60 -9.82 -5.33
CA ALA A 33 15.90 -10.49 -5.06
C ALA A 33 16.67 -9.82 -3.91
N GLU A 34 16.70 -8.48 -3.87
CA GLU A 34 17.47 -7.72 -2.85
C GLU A 34 16.78 -7.69 -1.49
N TRP A 35 15.44 -7.58 -1.47
CA TRP A 35 14.66 -7.41 -0.25
C TRP A 35 13.81 -8.63 0.11
N GLY A 36 14.05 -9.78 -0.51
CA GLY A 36 13.32 -11.01 -0.25
C GLY A 36 13.34 -11.46 1.20
N THR A 37 14.38 -11.07 1.96
CA THR A 37 14.51 -11.36 3.40
C THR A 37 13.69 -10.42 4.29
N LEU A 38 13.09 -9.35 3.74
CA LEU A 38 12.34 -8.35 4.50
C LEU A 38 11.27 -8.95 5.43
N PRO A 39 10.52 -9.99 5.04
CA PRO A 39 9.55 -10.63 5.94
C PRO A 39 10.11 -11.15 7.26
N ALA A 40 11.42 -11.38 7.38
CA ALA A 40 12.03 -11.81 8.65
C ALA A 40 11.82 -10.79 9.79
N VAL A 41 11.55 -9.52 9.46
CA VAL A 41 11.26 -8.47 10.45
C VAL A 41 10.02 -8.85 11.28
N TRP A 42 8.94 -9.30 10.62
CA TRP A 42 7.65 -9.57 11.29
C TRP A 42 7.29 -11.06 11.43
N ALA A 43 7.95 -11.94 10.69
CA ALA A 43 7.68 -13.37 10.75
C ALA A 43 7.87 -13.92 12.18
N ALA A 44 7.07 -14.90 12.57
CA ALA A 44 7.20 -15.57 13.86
C ALA A 44 8.31 -16.64 13.83
N ALA A 45 8.73 -17.10 15.01
CA ALA A 45 9.70 -18.19 15.10
C ALA A 45 9.12 -19.48 14.47
N GLY A 46 9.90 -20.11 13.59
CA GLY A 46 9.51 -21.30 12.85
C GLY A 46 8.81 -21.05 11.52
N ASP A 47 8.47 -19.80 11.19
CA ASP A 47 7.93 -19.44 9.87
C ASP A 47 8.96 -19.65 8.75
N ALA A 48 8.47 -19.74 7.52
CA ALA A 48 9.29 -19.80 6.32
C ALA A 48 9.21 -18.49 5.51
N ILE A 49 10.29 -18.15 4.82
CA ILE A 49 10.34 -17.01 3.91
C ILE A 49 10.79 -17.52 2.54
N TRP A 50 9.94 -17.32 1.53
CA TRP A 50 10.26 -17.68 0.17
C TRP A 50 11.17 -16.65 -0.50
N LEU A 51 12.36 -17.05 -0.86
CA LEU A 51 13.29 -16.27 -1.67
C LEU A 51 13.17 -16.63 -3.15
N PRO A 52 13.23 -15.65 -4.09
CA PRO A 52 13.37 -15.94 -5.50
C PRO A 52 14.58 -16.86 -5.77
N ASP A 53 14.49 -17.72 -6.78
CA ASP A 53 15.54 -18.71 -7.08
C ASP A 53 16.89 -18.05 -7.40
N GLU A 54 16.89 -16.83 -7.97
CA GLU A 54 18.09 -16.06 -8.25
C GLU A 54 18.62 -15.27 -7.04
N ALA A 55 17.88 -15.23 -5.93
CA ALA A 55 18.28 -14.47 -4.75
C ALA A 55 19.23 -15.28 -3.87
N ALA A 56 20.38 -14.71 -3.57
CA ALA A 56 21.26 -15.23 -2.53
C ALA A 56 20.89 -14.65 -1.17
N LEU A 57 20.96 -15.45 -0.10
CA LEU A 57 20.81 -14.93 1.24
C LEU A 57 21.95 -13.95 1.54
N PRO A 58 21.66 -12.67 1.90
CA PRO A 58 22.70 -11.71 2.23
C PRO A 58 23.63 -12.23 3.32
N ALA A 59 24.95 -11.99 3.17
CA ALA A 59 25.96 -12.49 4.11
C ALA A 59 25.78 -11.88 5.53
N ASP A 60 25.24 -10.66 5.60
CA ASP A 60 25.01 -9.89 6.82
C ASP A 60 23.57 -10.05 7.37
N VAL A 61 22.82 -11.07 6.92
CA VAL A 61 21.55 -11.41 7.57
C VAL A 61 21.80 -11.71 9.05
N PRO A 62 21.11 -11.02 9.98
CA PRO A 62 21.32 -11.18 11.40
C PRO A 62 21.22 -12.66 11.83
N PRO A 63 22.12 -13.17 12.68
CA PRO A 63 22.02 -14.55 13.21
C PRO A 63 20.64 -14.86 13.78
N LEU A 64 20.06 -13.89 14.52
CA LEU A 64 18.73 -14.00 15.10
C LEU A 64 17.65 -14.32 14.04
N TRP A 65 17.74 -13.76 12.81
CA TRP A 65 16.81 -14.09 11.75
C TRP A 65 17.00 -15.51 11.23
N ARG A 66 18.27 -15.96 11.12
CA ARG A 66 18.60 -17.33 10.68
C ARG A 66 18.11 -18.38 11.67
N ASP A 67 18.13 -18.04 12.96
CA ASP A 67 17.66 -18.92 14.02
C ASP A 67 16.12 -18.87 14.18
N LYS A 68 15.50 -17.72 13.82
CA LYS A 68 14.08 -17.46 13.96
C LYS A 68 13.24 -18.09 12.83
N VAL A 69 13.69 -17.97 11.58
CA VAL A 69 12.92 -18.33 10.37
C VAL A 69 13.71 -19.24 9.44
N ARG A 70 12.99 -19.93 8.56
CA ARG A 70 13.59 -20.74 7.49
C ARG A 70 13.54 -19.98 6.17
N PHE A 71 14.68 -19.69 5.58
CA PHE A 71 14.72 -19.18 4.21
C PHE A 71 14.66 -20.35 3.24
N VAL A 72 13.72 -20.33 2.30
CA VAL A 72 13.44 -21.42 1.37
C VAL A 72 13.38 -20.92 -0.06
N HIS A 73 13.84 -21.73 -0.99
CA HIS A 73 13.65 -21.58 -2.42
C HIS A 73 12.56 -22.53 -2.92
N ARG A 74 12.13 -22.37 -4.16
CA ARG A 74 11.08 -23.21 -4.74
C ARG A 74 11.43 -24.73 -4.65
N GLY A 75 12.69 -25.10 -4.86
CA GLY A 75 13.14 -26.47 -4.78
C GLY A 75 13.01 -27.15 -3.41
N ASP A 76 12.88 -26.35 -2.34
CA ASP A 76 12.71 -26.83 -0.97
C ASP A 76 11.24 -27.15 -0.63
N MET A 77 10.27 -26.68 -1.46
CA MET A 77 8.84 -26.74 -1.22
C MET A 77 8.23 -28.06 -1.70
N ASN A 78 8.59 -29.15 -1.04
CA ASN A 78 8.04 -30.48 -1.31
C ASN A 78 6.81 -30.79 -0.44
N ALA A 79 6.21 -31.96 -0.60
CA ALA A 79 5.02 -32.37 0.15
C ALA A 79 5.18 -32.29 1.68
N THR A 80 6.37 -32.62 2.21
CA THR A 80 6.66 -32.52 3.65
C THR A 80 6.73 -31.07 4.09
N PHE A 81 7.26 -30.17 3.27
CA PHE A 81 7.25 -28.75 3.55
C PHE A 81 5.82 -28.22 3.71
N TRP A 82 4.93 -28.53 2.74
CA TRP A 82 3.55 -28.07 2.75
C TRP A 82 2.71 -28.62 3.90
N GLN A 83 3.02 -29.81 4.41
CA GLN A 83 2.38 -30.35 5.62
C GLN A 83 2.69 -29.54 6.89
N GLY A 84 3.76 -28.77 6.89
CA GLY A 84 4.17 -27.93 8.01
C GLY A 84 3.70 -26.47 7.88
N ILE A 85 2.97 -26.09 6.82
CA ILE A 85 2.50 -24.72 6.56
C ILE A 85 0.99 -24.64 6.77
N ASP A 86 0.55 -23.77 7.65
CA ASP A 86 -0.86 -23.56 7.97
C ASP A 86 -1.49 -22.37 7.20
N ARG A 87 -0.66 -21.40 6.76
CA ARG A 87 -1.10 -20.23 6.01
C ARG A 87 0.03 -19.64 5.16
N ILE A 88 -0.36 -18.89 4.14
CA ILE A 88 0.56 -18.15 3.27
C ILE A 88 0.27 -16.65 3.41
N GLU A 89 1.33 -15.87 3.63
CA GLU A 89 1.25 -14.41 3.84
C GLU A 89 2.14 -13.70 2.81
N PRO A 90 1.65 -13.45 1.58
CA PRO A 90 2.38 -12.64 0.62
C PRO A 90 2.32 -11.16 1.01
N TRP A 91 3.18 -10.35 0.41
CA TRP A 91 3.08 -8.88 0.48
C TRP A 91 1.70 -8.41 0.06
N GLY A 92 1.15 -9.00 -0.99
CA GLY A 92 -0.23 -8.86 -1.40
C GLY A 92 -0.65 -10.03 -2.31
N TRP A 93 -1.93 -10.40 -2.25
CA TRP A 93 -2.50 -11.48 -3.04
C TRP A 93 -2.85 -11.01 -4.46
N ASP A 94 -2.31 -11.70 -5.46
CA ASP A 94 -2.60 -11.50 -6.88
C ASP A 94 -2.54 -12.82 -7.65
N ARG A 95 -3.00 -12.81 -8.92
CA ARG A 95 -3.01 -14.02 -9.77
C ARG A 95 -1.62 -14.56 -10.08
N LEU A 96 -0.59 -13.68 -10.13
CA LEU A 96 0.77 -14.09 -10.40
C LEU A 96 1.35 -14.89 -9.23
N VAL A 97 1.25 -14.37 -8.00
CA VAL A 97 1.78 -15.07 -6.81
C VAL A 97 1.04 -16.40 -6.59
N CYS A 98 -0.29 -16.45 -6.81
CA CYS A 98 -1.03 -17.71 -6.75
C CYS A 98 -0.55 -18.72 -7.79
N GLN A 99 -0.26 -18.29 -9.03
CA GLN A 99 0.27 -19.17 -10.07
C GLN A 99 1.68 -19.66 -9.73
N GLN A 100 2.53 -18.82 -9.12
CA GLN A 100 3.85 -19.22 -8.66
C GLN A 100 3.76 -20.25 -7.54
N LEU A 101 2.86 -20.07 -6.59
CA LEU A 101 2.57 -21.00 -5.51
C LEU A 101 2.04 -22.35 -6.03
N ARG A 102 1.08 -22.36 -6.97
CA ARG A 102 0.60 -23.59 -7.62
C ARG A 102 1.73 -24.34 -8.33
N LYS A 103 2.67 -23.63 -8.97
CA LYS A 103 3.87 -24.24 -9.58
C LYS A 103 4.87 -24.77 -8.56
N ALA A 104 4.76 -24.38 -7.30
CA ALA A 104 5.52 -24.91 -6.16
C ALA A 104 4.71 -25.95 -5.37
N ASP A 105 3.65 -26.52 -5.96
CA ASP A 105 2.77 -27.54 -5.40
C ASP A 105 2.06 -27.13 -4.10
N ALA A 106 1.80 -25.83 -3.93
CA ALA A 106 1.03 -25.33 -2.79
C ALA A 106 -0.40 -25.90 -2.81
N PRO A 107 -0.92 -26.38 -1.66
CA PRO A 107 -2.30 -26.86 -1.56
C PRO A 107 -3.30 -25.74 -1.89
N ASP A 108 -4.33 -26.05 -2.69
CA ASP A 108 -5.37 -25.08 -3.04
C ASP A 108 -6.12 -24.54 -1.81
N SER A 109 -6.17 -25.31 -0.72
CA SER A 109 -6.76 -24.86 0.55
C SER A 109 -6.03 -23.70 1.23
N LEU A 110 -4.79 -23.43 0.85
CA LEU A 110 -3.99 -22.31 1.34
C LEU A 110 -4.02 -21.10 0.39
N LEU A 111 -4.68 -21.22 -0.75
CA LEU A 111 -4.73 -20.17 -1.78
C LEU A 111 -6.12 -19.54 -1.82
N PRO A 112 -6.20 -18.23 -2.09
CA PRO A 112 -7.48 -17.59 -2.35
C PRO A 112 -8.11 -18.15 -3.63
N THR A 113 -9.43 -18.20 -3.65
CA THR A 113 -10.22 -18.54 -4.82
C THR A 113 -10.14 -17.42 -5.88
N GLU A 114 -10.52 -17.72 -7.13
CA GLU A 114 -10.58 -16.70 -8.19
C GLU A 114 -11.55 -15.56 -7.85
N ILE A 115 -12.66 -15.88 -7.13
CA ILE A 115 -13.63 -14.87 -6.67
C ILE A 115 -12.97 -13.92 -5.64
N GLU A 116 -12.23 -14.46 -4.69
CA GLU A 116 -11.51 -13.65 -3.71
C GLU A 116 -10.42 -12.79 -4.37
N LEU A 117 -9.69 -13.33 -5.35
CA LEU A 117 -8.72 -12.56 -6.13
C LEU A 117 -9.36 -11.41 -6.90
N ASP A 118 -10.56 -11.59 -7.47
CA ASP A 118 -11.30 -10.50 -8.10
C ASP A 118 -11.76 -9.44 -7.08
N VAL A 119 -12.17 -9.86 -5.89
CA VAL A 119 -12.50 -8.96 -4.79
C VAL A 119 -11.28 -8.17 -4.35
N TYR A 120 -10.14 -8.84 -4.10
CA TYR A 120 -8.90 -8.18 -3.68
C TYR A 120 -8.42 -7.17 -4.72
N ARG A 121 -8.45 -7.54 -6.01
CA ARG A 121 -8.11 -6.63 -7.09
C ARG A 121 -9.03 -5.41 -7.12
N THR A 122 -10.33 -5.61 -6.96
CA THR A 122 -11.33 -4.53 -6.96
C THR A 122 -11.08 -3.58 -5.80
N LEU A 123 -10.91 -4.12 -4.60
CA LEU A 123 -10.67 -3.33 -3.38
C LEU A 123 -9.30 -2.62 -3.38
N SER A 124 -8.29 -3.17 -4.05
CA SER A 124 -6.97 -2.54 -4.21
C SER A 124 -6.94 -1.45 -5.28
N SER A 125 -8.02 -1.25 -6.03
CA SER A 125 -8.12 -0.15 -6.98
C SER A 125 -8.31 1.19 -6.28
N ARG A 126 -7.79 2.27 -6.85
CA ARG A 126 -8.07 3.65 -6.40
C ARG A 126 -9.55 4.03 -6.42
N ARG A 127 -10.41 3.24 -7.08
CA ARG A 127 -11.87 3.35 -6.91
C ARG A 127 -12.30 3.17 -5.44
N THR A 128 -11.56 2.39 -4.65
CA THR A 128 -11.80 2.25 -3.20
C THR A 128 -11.49 3.56 -2.47
N THR A 129 -10.40 4.25 -2.81
CA THR A 129 -10.10 5.60 -2.28
C THR A 129 -11.25 6.57 -2.60
N THR A 130 -11.70 6.60 -3.85
CA THR A 130 -12.82 7.45 -4.29
C THR A 130 -14.12 7.16 -3.51
N ALA A 131 -14.36 5.91 -3.13
CA ALA A 131 -15.54 5.53 -2.34
C ALA A 131 -15.38 5.86 -0.85
N VAL A 132 -14.19 5.64 -0.28
CA VAL A 132 -13.92 5.76 1.17
C VAL A 132 -13.68 7.22 1.59
N LEU A 133 -13.01 8.03 0.78
CA LEU A 133 -12.65 9.42 1.12
C LEU A 133 -13.85 10.28 1.51
N PRO A 134 -14.98 10.32 0.79
CA PRO A 134 -16.14 11.13 1.17
C PRO A 134 -16.73 10.71 2.52
N LEU A 135 -16.72 9.41 2.82
CA LEU A 135 -17.23 8.86 4.08
C LEU A 135 -16.36 9.29 5.26
N LEU A 136 -15.04 9.18 5.12
CA LEU A 136 -14.09 9.64 6.13
C LEU A 136 -14.21 11.15 6.34
N ARG A 137 -14.25 11.94 5.27
CA ARG A 137 -14.39 13.39 5.36
C ARG A 137 -15.66 13.80 6.09
N LYS A 138 -16.80 13.18 5.73
CA LYS A 138 -18.08 13.46 6.40
C LYS A 138 -18.00 13.13 7.89
N ALA A 139 -17.59 11.93 8.25
CA ALA A 139 -17.53 11.48 9.63
C ALA A 139 -16.56 12.31 10.49
N LEU A 140 -15.41 12.70 9.93
CA LEU A 140 -14.44 13.57 10.61
C LEU A 140 -14.97 15.00 10.80
N SER A 141 -15.64 15.56 9.76
CA SER A 141 -16.27 16.89 9.86
C SER A 141 -17.39 16.90 10.87
N ASP A 142 -18.20 15.85 10.98
CA ASP A 142 -19.26 15.70 11.99
C ASP A 142 -18.66 15.70 13.43
N ARG A 143 -17.38 15.38 13.59
CA ARG A 143 -16.61 15.42 14.86
C ARG A 143 -15.77 16.70 15.00
N GLY A 144 -15.96 17.70 14.12
CA GLY A 144 -15.29 19.00 14.17
C GLY A 144 -13.84 19.02 13.67
N LEU A 145 -13.38 17.96 13.00
CA LEU A 145 -12.04 17.94 12.41
C LEU A 145 -12.07 18.51 10.98
N PRO A 146 -11.25 19.55 10.68
CA PRO A 146 -11.22 20.15 9.35
C PRO A 146 -10.57 19.19 8.35
N THR A 147 -11.26 18.92 7.24
CA THR A 147 -10.81 18.01 6.21
C THR A 147 -10.83 18.64 4.83
N VAL A 148 -9.90 18.19 4.00
CA VAL A 148 -9.79 18.53 2.58
C VAL A 148 -9.66 17.25 1.78
N GLY A 149 -9.78 17.32 0.47
CA GLY A 149 -9.57 16.18 -0.44
C GLY A 149 -10.77 15.96 -1.36
N GLY A 150 -10.45 15.51 -2.56
CA GLY A 150 -11.38 15.05 -3.56
C GLY A 150 -10.69 13.96 -4.38
N SER A 151 -11.40 12.90 -4.73
CA SER A 151 -10.91 11.82 -5.57
C SER A 151 -12.05 11.37 -6.48
N TYR A 152 -11.80 11.31 -7.75
CA TYR A 152 -12.77 10.99 -8.81
C TYR A 152 -12.17 10.01 -9.79
N VAL A 153 -12.98 9.22 -10.46
CA VAL A 153 -12.51 8.31 -11.51
C VAL A 153 -13.14 8.70 -12.84
N ALA A 154 -12.30 9.01 -13.83
CA ALA A 154 -12.69 9.15 -15.20
C ALA A 154 -12.59 7.81 -15.93
N GLU A 155 -13.56 7.51 -16.80
CA GLU A 155 -13.60 6.30 -17.62
C GLU A 155 -13.44 6.60 -19.12
N CYS A 156 -13.54 7.87 -19.52
CA CYS A 156 -13.26 8.36 -20.85
C CYS A 156 -12.52 9.69 -20.83
N MET A 157 -12.09 10.19 -21.99
CA MET A 157 -11.37 11.46 -22.07
C MET A 157 -12.23 12.66 -21.69
N ASP A 158 -13.49 12.68 -22.11
CA ASP A 158 -14.40 13.79 -21.82
C ASP A 158 -14.65 13.91 -20.30
N ASP A 159 -14.84 12.76 -19.61
CA ASP A 159 -14.94 12.73 -18.15
C ASP A 159 -13.64 13.22 -17.50
N PHE A 160 -12.49 12.80 -18.05
CA PHE A 160 -11.19 13.21 -17.52
C PHE A 160 -10.99 14.72 -17.61
N GLU A 161 -11.29 15.34 -18.76
CA GLU A 161 -11.16 16.78 -18.97
C GLU A 161 -12.09 17.55 -18.05
N LEU A 162 -13.36 17.13 -17.92
CA LEU A 162 -14.33 17.74 -17.02
C LEU A 162 -13.87 17.67 -15.56
N LEU A 163 -13.43 16.49 -15.09
CA LEU A 163 -12.97 16.29 -13.72
C LEU A 163 -11.66 17.04 -13.44
N ALA A 164 -10.76 17.12 -14.41
CA ALA A 164 -9.53 17.89 -14.29
C ALA A 164 -9.82 19.39 -14.11
N ASP A 165 -10.73 19.95 -14.88
CA ASP A 165 -11.15 21.35 -14.74
C ASP A 165 -11.79 21.60 -13.36
N GLN A 166 -12.64 20.70 -12.89
CA GLN A 166 -13.23 20.79 -11.54
C GLN A 166 -12.18 20.70 -10.44
N CYS A 167 -11.22 19.78 -10.57
CA CYS A 167 -10.14 19.61 -9.60
C CYS A 167 -9.21 20.83 -9.56
N ALA A 168 -8.93 21.47 -10.69
CA ALA A 168 -8.06 22.64 -10.75
C ALA A 168 -8.62 23.84 -9.96
N VAL A 169 -9.94 23.98 -9.90
CA VAL A 169 -10.62 25.07 -9.20
C VAL A 169 -11.20 24.66 -7.84
N ALA A 170 -10.90 23.45 -7.39
CA ALA A 170 -11.39 22.97 -6.09
C ALA A 170 -10.87 23.83 -4.93
N GLU A 171 -11.65 23.91 -3.87
CA GLU A 171 -11.29 24.70 -2.69
C GLU A 171 -9.96 24.18 -2.08
N HIS A 172 -9.08 25.11 -1.77
CA HIS A 172 -7.72 24.87 -1.24
C HIS A 172 -6.74 24.19 -2.22
N ALA A 173 -7.15 23.86 -3.43
CA ALA A 173 -6.24 23.33 -4.45
C ALA A 173 -5.25 24.39 -4.94
N THR A 174 -4.11 23.94 -5.46
CA THR A 174 -3.05 24.81 -5.98
C THR A 174 -3.26 25.27 -7.43
N GLY A 175 -4.38 24.91 -8.05
CA GLY A 175 -4.63 25.11 -9.49
C GLY A 175 -4.10 23.99 -10.36
N LYS A 176 -3.39 23.02 -9.79
CA LYS A 176 -2.88 21.83 -10.48
C LYS A 176 -3.78 20.63 -10.21
N VAL A 177 -3.61 19.59 -11.02
CA VAL A 177 -4.37 18.34 -10.94
C VAL A 177 -3.42 17.18 -10.81
N VAL A 178 -3.76 16.20 -9.97
CA VAL A 178 -3.03 14.92 -9.88
C VAL A 178 -3.84 13.85 -10.61
N ALA A 179 -3.19 13.15 -11.53
CA ALA A 179 -3.77 12.01 -12.22
C ALA A 179 -3.01 10.73 -11.82
N LYS A 180 -3.75 9.66 -11.49
CA LYS A 180 -3.18 8.40 -11.01
C LYS A 180 -3.80 7.21 -11.73
N SER A 181 -2.98 6.25 -12.15
CA SER A 181 -3.47 4.95 -12.62
C SER A 181 -4.22 4.20 -11.51
N LEU A 182 -5.23 3.41 -11.84
CA LEU A 182 -6.07 2.71 -10.85
C LEU A 182 -5.29 1.69 -10.01
N TRP A 183 -4.25 1.09 -10.59
CA TRP A 183 -3.30 0.21 -9.90
C TRP A 183 -1.89 0.66 -10.24
N SER A 184 -1.11 1.04 -9.25
CA SER A 184 0.31 1.35 -9.37
C SER A 184 0.95 1.44 -7.99
N CYS A 185 2.27 1.32 -7.94
CA CYS A 185 3.04 1.46 -6.71
C CYS A 185 4.11 2.55 -6.81
N SER A 186 4.50 3.06 -5.65
CA SER A 186 5.67 3.94 -5.49
C SER A 186 5.67 5.15 -6.43
N GLY A 187 4.51 5.76 -6.69
CA GLY A 187 4.37 6.97 -7.51
C GLY A 187 4.50 6.79 -9.02
N ARG A 188 4.80 5.58 -9.54
CA ARG A 188 5.04 5.36 -10.98
C ARG A 188 3.84 5.63 -11.86
N GLY A 189 2.62 5.47 -11.36
CA GLY A 189 1.38 5.75 -12.06
C GLY A 189 0.85 7.16 -11.81
N VAL A 190 1.55 7.98 -11.04
CA VAL A 190 1.13 9.32 -10.62
C VAL A 190 1.80 10.38 -11.49
N PHE A 191 1.08 11.43 -11.86
CA PHE A 191 1.65 12.61 -12.50
C PHE A 191 0.78 13.85 -12.24
N VAL A 192 1.47 15.00 -12.16
CA VAL A 192 0.84 16.30 -11.96
C VAL A 192 0.65 16.99 -13.31
N ILE A 193 -0.52 17.60 -13.49
CA ILE A 193 -0.87 18.44 -14.63
C ILE A 193 -0.92 19.88 -14.14
N ASP A 194 -0.07 20.73 -14.72
CA ASP A 194 0.06 22.14 -14.41
C ASP A 194 -0.27 22.94 -15.69
N GLY A 195 -1.45 23.56 -15.69
CA GLY A 195 -1.96 24.25 -16.86
C GLY A 195 -2.54 23.36 -17.97
N PRO A 196 -2.58 23.79 -19.24
CA PRO A 196 -3.19 23.07 -20.33
C PRO A 196 -2.52 21.71 -20.59
N MET A 197 -3.34 20.69 -20.85
CA MET A 197 -2.86 19.34 -21.10
C MET A 197 -2.04 19.23 -22.39
N SER A 198 -0.78 18.77 -22.26
CA SER A 198 0.08 18.53 -23.41
C SER A 198 -0.37 17.29 -24.21
N ALA A 199 0.06 17.17 -25.48
CA ALA A 199 -0.19 15.99 -26.30
C ALA A 199 0.39 14.70 -25.65
N SER A 200 1.54 14.79 -24.99
CA SER A 200 2.16 13.67 -24.25
C SER A 200 1.29 13.24 -23.07
N THR A 201 0.80 14.20 -22.28
CA THR A 201 -0.11 13.94 -21.14
C THR A 201 -1.41 13.31 -21.63
N SER A 202 -2.03 13.85 -22.69
CA SER A 202 -3.23 13.29 -23.31
C SER A 202 -3.01 11.85 -23.79
N GLY A 203 -1.86 11.59 -24.43
CA GLY A 203 -1.47 10.23 -24.84
C GLY A 203 -1.32 9.26 -23.64
N ARG A 204 -0.76 9.73 -22.50
CA ARG A 204 -0.64 8.95 -21.26
C ARG A 204 -2.01 8.62 -20.66
N VAL A 205 -2.91 9.61 -20.58
CA VAL A 205 -4.28 9.42 -20.08
C VAL A 205 -5.03 8.41 -20.96
N LYS A 206 -5.04 8.58 -22.29
CA LYS A 206 -5.68 7.65 -23.24
C LYS A 206 -5.17 6.21 -23.08
N ARG A 207 -3.87 6.05 -22.85
CA ARG A 207 -3.29 4.73 -22.61
C ARG A 207 -3.81 4.11 -21.30
N LEU A 208 -3.84 4.86 -20.20
CA LEU A 208 -4.33 4.36 -18.91
C LEU A 208 -5.82 4.00 -18.95
N LEU A 209 -6.65 4.85 -19.59
CA LEU A 209 -8.06 4.57 -19.83
C LEU A 209 -8.26 3.24 -20.57
N ARG A 210 -7.47 3.00 -21.63
CA ARG A 210 -7.53 1.75 -22.39
C ARG A 210 -7.03 0.54 -21.62
N GLU A 211 -5.93 0.67 -20.85
CA GLU A 211 -5.27 -0.44 -20.19
C GLU A 211 -5.91 -0.82 -18.87
N GLN A 212 -6.43 0.17 -18.11
CA GLN A 212 -6.97 -0.04 -16.77
C GLN A 212 -8.48 0.25 -16.65
N GLY A 213 -9.12 0.73 -17.72
CA GLY A 213 -10.55 1.03 -17.71
C GLY A 213 -10.92 2.27 -16.88
N GLY A 214 -9.95 3.11 -16.53
CA GLY A 214 -10.16 4.34 -15.78
C GLY A 214 -8.86 4.95 -15.29
N ILE A 215 -8.98 6.17 -14.79
CA ILE A 215 -7.89 6.95 -14.21
C ILE A 215 -8.45 7.78 -13.04
N GLU A 216 -7.75 7.80 -11.90
CA GLU A 216 -8.10 8.68 -10.79
C GLU A 216 -7.64 10.10 -11.07
N VAL A 217 -8.48 11.07 -10.71
CA VAL A 217 -8.25 12.51 -10.84
C VAL A 217 -8.50 13.19 -9.51
N GLU A 218 -7.54 13.97 -9.03
CA GLU A 218 -7.60 14.66 -7.74
C GLU A 218 -7.13 16.10 -7.86
N PRO A 219 -7.65 17.02 -7.01
CA PRO A 219 -7.03 18.33 -6.81
C PRO A 219 -5.62 18.18 -6.23
N HIS A 220 -4.68 18.97 -6.69
CA HIS A 220 -3.36 19.03 -6.09
C HIS A 220 -3.36 19.98 -4.88
N TYR A 221 -2.85 19.52 -3.75
CA TYR A 221 -2.78 20.31 -2.49
C TYR A 221 -1.34 20.55 -2.05
N CYS A 222 -1.15 21.60 -1.21
CA CYS A 222 0.12 21.90 -0.58
C CYS A 222 0.31 21.04 0.68
N GLY A 223 0.85 19.82 0.51
CA GLY A 223 1.15 18.91 1.62
C GLY A 223 2.30 19.42 2.48
N VAL A 224 2.19 19.24 3.80
CA VAL A 224 3.22 19.59 4.78
C VAL A 224 3.71 18.40 5.62
N LEU A 225 2.93 17.32 5.67
CA LEU A 225 3.31 16.08 6.34
C LEU A 225 2.56 14.91 5.70
N ASN A 226 3.28 13.87 5.28
CA ASN A 226 2.67 12.62 4.86
C ASN A 226 2.66 11.65 6.04
N LEU A 227 1.54 10.98 6.22
CA LEU A 227 1.34 9.97 7.26
C LEU A 227 0.50 8.83 6.71
N ALA A 228 0.60 7.66 7.34
CA ALA A 228 -0.34 6.59 7.12
C ALA A 228 -0.81 6.00 8.45
N LEU A 229 -2.03 5.55 8.49
CA LEU A 229 -2.53 4.67 9.54
C LEU A 229 -2.51 3.24 9.01
N GLU A 230 -1.84 2.38 9.76
CA GLU A 230 -1.71 0.96 9.44
C GLU A 230 -2.71 0.16 10.27
N PHE A 231 -3.32 -0.85 9.66
CA PHE A 231 -4.38 -1.65 10.26
C PHE A 231 -4.24 -3.13 9.90
N ASP A 232 -4.91 -3.99 10.68
CA ASP A 232 -5.20 -5.37 10.34
C ASP A 232 -6.71 -5.56 10.14
N ALA A 233 -7.13 -6.01 8.97
CA ALA A 233 -8.47 -6.55 8.78
C ALA A 233 -8.48 -7.99 9.31
N VAL A 234 -9.35 -8.28 10.26
CA VAL A 234 -9.39 -9.57 10.95
C VAL A 234 -10.64 -10.37 10.59
N HIS A 235 -10.56 -11.68 10.74
CA HIS A 235 -11.57 -12.66 10.28
C HIS A 235 -13.03 -12.36 10.70
N ASN A 236 -13.25 -11.61 11.76
CA ASN A 236 -14.60 -11.22 12.21
C ASN A 236 -15.20 -10.02 11.43
N GLY A 237 -14.55 -9.55 10.37
CA GLY A 237 -14.99 -8.39 9.59
C GLY A 237 -14.72 -7.05 10.26
N SER A 238 -13.87 -6.99 11.28
CA SER A 238 -13.45 -5.75 11.90
C SER A 238 -12.03 -5.35 11.48
N VAL A 239 -11.69 -4.08 11.72
CA VAL A 239 -10.35 -3.54 11.47
C VAL A 239 -9.74 -3.09 12.80
N ARG A 240 -8.53 -3.56 13.05
CA ARG A 240 -7.73 -3.21 14.23
C ARG A 240 -6.61 -2.25 13.85
N TYR A 241 -6.51 -1.14 14.53
CA TYR A 241 -5.39 -0.21 14.36
C TYR A 241 -4.07 -0.85 14.80
N ALA A 242 -3.06 -0.78 13.93
CA ALA A 242 -1.72 -1.32 14.15
C ALA A 242 -0.69 -0.24 14.50
N GLY A 243 -0.80 0.95 13.91
CA GLY A 243 0.12 2.05 14.23
C GLY A 243 0.05 3.22 13.25
N LEU A 244 0.70 4.32 13.64
CA LEU A 244 0.97 5.50 12.82
C LEU A 244 2.34 5.35 12.16
N SER A 245 2.45 5.64 10.88
CA SER A 245 3.72 5.82 10.18
C SER A 245 3.82 7.23 9.59
N LEU A 246 5.03 7.78 9.56
CA LEU A 246 5.35 9.02 8.87
C LEU A 246 6.35 8.71 7.76
N PHE A 247 6.15 9.29 6.58
CA PHE A 247 6.98 9.00 5.42
C PHE A 247 7.22 10.24 4.58
N ASP A 248 8.28 10.20 3.79
CA ASP A 248 8.65 11.25 2.86
C ASP A 248 8.42 10.82 1.41
N THR A 249 8.16 11.81 0.57
CA THR A 249 7.99 11.65 -0.88
C THR A 249 8.82 12.68 -1.63
N THR A 250 9.18 12.36 -2.86
CA THR A 250 9.71 13.35 -3.80
C THR A 250 8.62 14.38 -4.14
N GLU A 251 9.00 15.49 -4.76
CA GLU A 251 8.05 16.49 -5.29
C GLU A 251 7.02 15.90 -6.27
N THR A 252 7.36 14.79 -6.92
CA THR A 252 6.47 14.07 -7.84
C THR A 252 5.66 12.96 -7.19
N GLY A 253 5.69 12.84 -5.84
CA GLY A 253 4.93 11.85 -5.07
C GLY A 253 5.57 10.46 -4.99
N GLY A 254 6.83 10.29 -5.44
CA GLY A 254 7.57 9.03 -5.29
C GLY A 254 8.00 8.82 -3.83
N TYR A 255 7.72 7.65 -3.26
CA TYR A 255 8.15 7.28 -1.91
C TYR A 255 9.67 7.29 -1.77
N THR A 256 10.18 7.88 -0.67
CA THR A 256 11.63 7.98 -0.37
C THR A 256 12.06 7.28 0.91
N GLY A 257 11.16 7.08 1.87
CA GLY A 257 11.47 6.39 3.12
C GLY A 257 10.46 6.66 4.23
N ASN A 258 10.55 5.88 5.30
CA ASN A 258 9.77 6.07 6.53
C ASN A 258 10.65 6.55 7.67
N THR A 259 10.11 7.42 8.52
CA THR A 259 10.74 7.77 9.80
C THR A 259 10.67 6.58 10.75
N LEU A 260 11.84 6.11 11.21
CA LEU A 260 11.93 5.09 12.27
C LEU A 260 11.95 5.76 13.64
N ALA A 261 10.87 5.60 14.39
CA ALA A 261 10.80 6.08 15.77
C ALA A 261 9.73 5.29 16.57
N PRO A 262 9.82 5.27 17.91
CA PRO A 262 8.73 4.76 18.75
C PRO A 262 7.42 5.51 18.47
N GLN A 263 6.27 4.80 18.55
CA GLN A 263 4.95 5.35 18.27
C GLN A 263 4.67 6.68 18.99
N ALA A 264 4.99 6.75 20.29
CA ALA A 264 4.82 7.98 21.05
C ALA A 264 5.63 9.19 20.53
N ALA A 265 6.72 8.95 19.81
CA ALA A 265 7.49 10.02 19.17
C ALA A 265 6.81 10.48 17.88
N LEU A 266 6.34 9.56 17.04
CA LEU A 266 5.59 9.87 15.81
C LEU A 266 4.29 10.61 16.14
N GLU A 267 3.54 10.15 17.14
CA GLU A 267 2.32 10.79 17.62
C GLU A 267 2.56 12.23 18.13
N ARG A 268 3.68 12.46 18.83
CA ARG A 268 4.08 13.83 19.25
C ARG A 268 4.42 14.73 18.06
N VAL A 269 5.03 14.18 16.99
CA VAL A 269 5.30 14.96 15.77
C VAL A 269 3.97 15.37 15.12
N LEU A 270 3.05 14.43 14.97
CA LEU A 270 1.73 14.70 14.41
C LEU A 270 0.94 15.71 15.25
N ALA A 271 0.92 15.55 16.58
CA ALA A 271 0.16 16.40 17.51
C ALA A 271 0.57 17.88 17.49
N ARG A 272 1.75 18.22 16.98
CA ARG A 272 2.16 19.63 16.81
C ARG A 272 1.32 20.38 15.77
N GLN A 273 0.68 19.66 14.85
CA GLN A 273 -0.06 20.23 13.73
C GLN A 273 -1.50 19.70 13.62
N PHE A 274 -1.79 18.55 14.22
CA PHE A 274 -3.09 17.88 14.14
C PHE A 274 -3.39 17.14 15.45
N ASP A 275 -4.39 17.62 16.18
CA ASP A 275 -4.84 17.06 17.47
C ASP A 275 -6.16 16.30 17.31
N GLY A 276 -6.17 15.29 16.46
CA GLY A 276 -7.38 14.51 16.17
C GLY A 276 -7.12 13.02 15.98
N LEU A 277 -5.94 12.53 16.38
CA LEU A 277 -5.50 11.17 16.05
C LEU A 277 -6.43 10.08 16.58
N ASP A 278 -6.94 10.20 17.81
CA ASP A 278 -7.84 9.18 18.39
C ASP A 278 -9.20 9.14 17.69
N ILE A 279 -9.74 10.29 17.33
CA ILE A 279 -10.95 10.39 16.51
C ILE A 279 -10.71 9.80 15.13
N LEU A 280 -9.55 10.08 14.54
CA LEU A 280 -9.16 9.55 13.24
C LEU A 280 -9.03 8.01 13.26
N LYS A 281 -8.39 7.44 14.29
CA LYS A 281 -8.29 5.97 14.50
C LYS A 281 -9.68 5.33 14.59
N GLU A 282 -10.57 5.90 15.39
CA GLU A 282 -11.95 5.42 15.59
C GLU A 282 -12.73 5.41 14.27
N ILE A 283 -12.75 6.55 13.58
CA ILE A 283 -13.51 6.72 12.34
C ILE A 283 -12.94 5.85 11.20
N CYS A 284 -11.62 5.83 11.03
CA CYS A 284 -11.00 4.96 10.03
C CYS A 284 -11.32 3.49 10.29
N SER A 285 -11.18 3.02 11.54
CA SER A 285 -11.50 1.64 11.89
C SER A 285 -12.96 1.30 11.57
N ALA A 286 -13.90 2.18 11.88
CA ALA A 286 -15.32 1.97 11.60
C ALA A 286 -15.63 1.92 10.09
N VAL A 287 -15.14 2.90 9.32
CA VAL A 287 -15.37 2.98 7.87
C VAL A 287 -14.71 1.80 7.14
N LEU A 288 -13.46 1.47 7.48
CA LEU A 288 -12.74 0.36 6.85
C LEU A 288 -13.37 -1.00 7.22
N SER A 289 -13.86 -1.19 8.44
CA SER A 289 -14.58 -2.40 8.83
C SER A 289 -15.82 -2.60 7.97
N GLN A 290 -16.58 -1.55 7.75
CA GLN A 290 -17.81 -1.61 6.96
C GLN A 290 -17.55 -1.83 5.46
N HIS A 291 -16.50 -1.22 4.91
CA HIS A 291 -16.29 -1.18 3.46
C HIS A 291 -15.25 -2.18 2.93
N ILE A 292 -14.33 -2.66 3.78
CA ILE A 292 -13.21 -3.51 3.39
C ILE A 292 -13.21 -4.85 4.11
N ALA A 293 -13.21 -4.85 5.46
CA ALA A 293 -12.95 -6.05 6.26
C ALA A 293 -14.00 -7.16 6.11
N ALA A 294 -15.20 -6.87 5.62
CA ALA A 294 -16.20 -7.90 5.28
C ALA A 294 -15.74 -8.82 4.13
N ARG A 295 -14.75 -8.40 3.33
CA ARG A 295 -14.31 -9.07 2.10
C ARG A 295 -12.79 -9.19 1.96
N TYR A 296 -12.04 -8.70 2.91
CA TYR A 296 -10.58 -8.74 2.93
C TYR A 296 -10.10 -9.06 4.34
N GLU A 297 -9.10 -9.93 4.43
CA GLU A 297 -8.37 -10.25 5.66
C GLU A 297 -6.87 -10.04 5.41
N GLY A 298 -6.20 -9.36 6.34
CA GLY A 298 -4.77 -9.08 6.25
C GLY A 298 -4.40 -7.64 6.59
N PRO A 299 -3.11 -7.30 6.46
CA PRO A 299 -2.62 -5.94 6.70
C PRO A 299 -3.12 -4.98 5.62
N LEU A 300 -3.42 -3.75 6.01
CA LEU A 300 -3.74 -2.66 5.10
C LEU A 300 -3.25 -1.32 5.66
N GLY A 301 -2.98 -0.37 4.76
CA GLY A 301 -2.59 0.99 5.11
C GLY A 301 -3.48 2.03 4.43
N VAL A 302 -3.71 3.16 5.11
CA VAL A 302 -4.38 4.33 4.53
C VAL A 302 -3.41 5.49 4.54
N ASP A 303 -2.97 5.89 3.37
CA ASP A 303 -2.10 7.05 3.19
C ASP A 303 -2.90 8.34 3.31
N MET A 304 -2.37 9.30 4.02
CA MET A 304 -2.99 10.57 4.36
C MET A 304 -1.98 11.71 4.26
N MET A 305 -2.46 12.94 4.28
CA MET A 305 -1.61 14.11 4.20
C MET A 305 -2.18 15.26 5.03
N LEU A 306 -1.34 15.96 5.80
CA LEU A 306 -1.68 17.28 6.31
C LEU A 306 -1.44 18.33 5.22
N VAL A 307 -2.42 19.16 4.99
CA VAL A 307 -2.45 20.20 3.96
C VAL A 307 -2.45 21.57 4.59
N LYS A 308 -1.57 22.44 4.12
CA LYS A 308 -1.57 23.86 4.49
C LYS A 308 -2.59 24.62 3.64
N THR A 309 -3.53 25.28 4.30
CA THR A 309 -4.56 26.13 3.67
C THR A 309 -4.50 27.54 4.24
N ALA A 310 -5.27 28.46 3.65
CA ALA A 310 -5.43 29.82 4.21
C ALA A 310 -6.12 29.83 5.58
N GLN A 311 -6.91 28.80 5.91
CA GLN A 311 -7.62 28.64 7.17
C GLN A 311 -6.81 27.84 8.22
N GLY A 312 -5.61 27.38 7.88
CA GLY A 312 -4.75 26.59 8.77
C GLY A 312 -4.45 25.21 8.19
N ILE A 313 -4.10 24.27 9.07
CA ILE A 313 -3.82 22.90 8.68
C ILE A 313 -5.13 22.11 8.62
N MET A 314 -5.32 21.39 7.51
CA MET A 314 -6.45 20.48 7.30
C MET A 314 -5.93 19.06 6.96
N LEU A 315 -6.70 18.04 7.31
CA LEU A 315 -6.37 16.66 6.99
C LEU A 315 -6.98 16.25 5.65
N HIS A 316 -6.16 15.69 4.74
CA HIS A 316 -6.62 14.83 3.64
C HIS A 316 -6.63 13.39 4.14
N PRO A 317 -7.80 12.81 4.50
CA PRO A 317 -7.84 11.58 5.29
C PRO A 317 -7.72 10.29 4.49
N CYS A 318 -7.57 10.36 3.17
CA CYS A 318 -7.38 9.19 2.32
C CYS A 318 -6.82 9.58 0.95
N ILE A 319 -5.51 9.49 0.79
CA ILE A 319 -4.80 9.64 -0.50
C ILE A 319 -4.81 8.31 -1.27
N GLU A 320 -4.69 7.20 -0.54
CA GLU A 320 -4.70 5.85 -1.08
C GLU A 320 -5.02 4.83 0.01
N VAL A 321 -5.78 3.79 -0.35
CA VAL A 321 -5.97 2.60 0.47
C VAL A 321 -5.13 1.48 -0.12
N ASN A 322 -4.19 0.95 0.67
CA ASN A 322 -3.27 -0.10 0.29
C ASN A 322 -3.70 -1.43 0.93
N LEU A 323 -4.29 -2.38 0.19
CA LEU A 323 -4.72 -3.68 0.68
C LEU A 323 -3.58 -4.69 0.63
N ARG A 324 -2.55 -4.41 1.35
CA ARG A 324 -1.33 -5.22 1.48
C ARG A 324 -0.51 -4.71 2.66
N ARG A 325 0.55 -5.42 2.99
CA ARG A 325 1.55 -4.83 3.87
C ARG A 325 2.18 -3.62 3.18
N THR A 326 2.41 -2.55 3.91
CA THR A 326 3.02 -1.30 3.42
C THR A 326 4.43 -1.15 3.98
N MET A 327 5.22 -0.24 3.42
CA MET A 327 6.51 0.11 4.01
C MET A 327 6.34 0.82 5.35
N GLY A 328 5.22 1.53 5.54
CA GLY A 328 4.85 2.09 6.85
C GLY A 328 4.64 0.99 7.90
N TYR A 329 3.92 -0.07 7.54
CA TYR A 329 3.73 -1.21 8.43
C TYR A 329 5.07 -1.90 8.78
N VAL A 330 5.96 -2.05 7.79
CA VAL A 330 7.30 -2.58 8.03
C VAL A 330 8.10 -1.68 8.98
N ALA A 331 8.01 -0.37 8.81
CA ALA A 331 8.68 0.59 9.71
C ALA A 331 8.21 0.44 11.16
N LEU A 332 6.92 0.17 11.40
CA LEU A 332 6.39 -0.15 12.72
C LEU A 332 7.03 -1.42 13.30
N ASP A 333 7.12 -2.47 12.48
CA ASP A 333 7.68 -3.75 12.91
C ASP A 333 9.19 -3.62 13.20
N VAL A 334 9.94 -2.89 12.35
CA VAL A 334 11.36 -2.58 12.57
C VAL A 334 11.56 -1.78 13.86
N ALA A 335 10.75 -0.74 14.10
CA ALA A 335 10.86 0.08 15.30
C ALA A 335 10.55 -0.68 16.59
N ARG A 336 9.76 -1.76 16.52
CA ARG A 336 9.44 -2.64 17.66
C ARG A 336 10.52 -3.70 17.92
N ALA A 337 11.25 -4.07 16.89
CA ALA A 337 12.07 -5.27 16.90
C ALA A 337 13.47 -5.07 17.49
N GLU A 338 13.96 -3.83 17.61
CA GLU A 338 15.33 -3.50 18.09
C GLU A 338 16.45 -4.28 17.36
N TYR A 339 16.24 -4.63 16.06
CA TYR A 339 17.20 -5.40 15.28
C TYR A 339 18.14 -4.53 14.47
N ASP A 340 19.39 -4.99 14.32
CA ASP A 340 20.22 -4.57 13.21
C ASP A 340 19.66 -5.13 11.89
N LEU A 341 19.40 -4.24 10.92
CA LEU A 341 18.97 -4.63 9.59
C LEU A 341 20.16 -5.00 8.71
N PRO A 342 20.02 -5.99 7.79
CA PRO A 342 20.99 -6.20 6.72
C PRO A 342 21.26 -4.89 5.96
N SER A 343 22.49 -4.69 5.50
CA SER A 343 22.91 -3.45 4.84
C SER A 343 22.04 -3.08 3.63
N VAL A 344 21.53 -4.09 2.91
CA VAL A 344 20.64 -3.92 1.75
C VAL A 344 19.25 -3.33 2.13
N LEU A 345 18.82 -3.50 3.36
CA LEU A 345 17.54 -3.00 3.85
C LEU A 345 17.65 -1.64 4.59
N ARG A 346 18.84 -1.28 5.08
CA ARG A 346 19.04 -0.01 5.82
C ARG A 346 18.60 1.25 5.07
N PRO A 347 18.83 1.37 3.74
CA PRO A 347 18.42 2.57 3.01
C PRO A 347 16.91 2.79 2.92
N LEU A 348 16.08 1.79 3.29
CA LEU A 348 14.62 1.91 3.31
C LEU A 348 14.10 2.72 4.49
N PHE A 349 14.96 2.91 5.50
CA PHE A 349 14.59 3.50 6.77
C PHE A 349 15.64 4.57 7.13
N GLY A 350 15.27 5.82 7.00
CA GLY A 350 16.08 6.98 7.34
C GLY A 350 15.81 7.51 8.74
#